data_91e939b0bb6414f6458690f5f76221f0
#
_entry.id   91e939b0bb6414f6458690f5f76221f0
#
_cell.length_a   1.000
_cell.length_b   1.000
_cell.length_c   1.000
_cell.angle_alpha   90.00
_cell.angle_beta   90.00
_cell.angle_gamma   90.00
#
_symmetry.space_group_name_H-M   'P 1'
#
loop_
_entity.id
_entity.type
_entity.pdbx_description
1 polymer ?
#
loop_
_entity_poly.entity_id
_entity_poly.type
_entity_poly.pdbx_seq_one_letter_code
_entity_poly.pdbx_strand_id
1 'polypeptide(L)'
;PEAPLPTLADLESNMVSAVPTSPRPGADAPVPAPSGAARKGRGAKRVLPGFGLTLGYTLFYLSLIVLIPLSALLFKTFSLTWPQFWEAVASPRVLASYRLTFGASFAAACVNLVFGLLIAWVLVRYKFPGKKIVDALVDLPFALPTAVAGISLTALLAGNGWVGQYLEPYGIQLAFNPNGVVIALIFIGLPFVVRTVQPVLEDSEKELEEAATSLGASRWQIFYKVILPAITPALLTGFAMAFARAIGEYGSVIFIAGNMPMISEITPLIIIGKLEQYDYAGATAVAVVMLLFSFVMLLVINALQAWQRKHSGGA
;
A
#
# COMPACT_ATOMS: atom_id res chain seq x y z
N PRO A 1 -49.93 38.58 37.97
CA PRO A 1 -50.15 39.13 36.68
C PRO A 1 -48.85 39.03 35.91
N GLU A 2 -48.82 38.05 35.02
CA GLU A 2 -47.68 37.79 34.10
C GLU A 2 -47.78 38.80 32.94
N ALA A 3 -46.68 39.47 32.64
CA ALA A 3 -46.56 40.34 31.47
C ALA A 3 -46.53 39.48 30.20
N PRO A 4 -47.23 39.89 29.12
CA PRO A 4 -47.24 39.13 27.88
C PRO A 4 -45.88 39.19 27.17
N LEU A 5 -45.49 38.05 26.56
CA LEU A 5 -44.29 37.91 25.78
C LEU A 5 -44.34 38.80 24.52
N PRO A 6 -43.21 39.44 24.11
CA PRO A 6 -43.17 40.32 22.95
C PRO A 6 -43.41 39.51 21.66
N THR A 7 -44.19 40.12 20.73
CA THR A 7 -44.52 39.54 19.44
C THR A 7 -43.37 39.66 18.42
N LEU A 8 -43.35 38.84 17.40
CA LEU A 8 -42.33 38.86 16.34
C LEU A 8 -42.19 40.24 15.69
N ALA A 9 -43.29 41.02 15.60
CA ALA A 9 -43.27 42.38 15.09
C ALA A 9 -42.48 43.39 15.95
N ASP A 10 -42.43 43.16 17.26
CA ASP A 10 -41.66 44.01 18.19
C ASP A 10 -40.16 43.73 18.13
N LEU A 11 -39.78 42.52 17.70
CA LEU A 11 -38.39 42.13 17.48
C LEU A 11 -37.82 42.67 16.16
N GLU A 12 -38.62 42.74 15.09
CA GLU A 12 -38.20 43.30 13.80
C GLU A 12 -38.02 44.82 13.87
N SER A 13 -38.87 45.58 14.62
CA SER A 13 -38.78 47.01 14.76
C SER A 13 -37.50 47.46 15.50
N ASN A 14 -37.01 46.65 16.43
CA ASN A 14 -35.80 46.89 17.20
C ASN A 14 -34.50 46.61 16.45
N MET A 15 -34.53 45.76 15.40
CA MET A 15 -33.35 45.47 14.58
C MET A 15 -33.07 46.53 13.52
N VAL A 16 -34.07 47.31 13.11
CA VAL A 16 -33.90 48.35 12.05
C VAL A 16 -33.31 49.64 12.59
N SER A 17 -33.41 49.92 13.92
CA SER A 17 -32.95 51.17 14.53
C SER A 17 -31.48 51.18 15.04
N ALA A 18 -30.73 50.07 14.87
CA ALA A 18 -29.40 49.90 15.44
C ALA A 18 -28.25 49.97 14.39
N VAL A 19 -28.45 50.57 13.24
CA VAL A 19 -27.35 50.80 12.27
C VAL A 19 -26.80 52.20 12.48
N PRO A 20 -25.59 52.40 13.04
CA PRO A 20 -24.97 53.70 13.13
C PRO A 20 -24.49 54.15 11.75
N THR A 21 -25.09 55.21 11.23
CA THR A 21 -24.59 55.92 10.05
C THR A 21 -23.31 56.69 10.40
N SER A 22 -22.15 56.15 10.05
CA SER A 22 -20.91 56.88 10.09
C SER A 22 -20.80 57.79 8.85
N PRO A 23 -20.36 59.07 8.98
CA PRO A 23 -20.21 59.97 7.83
C PRO A 23 -19.05 59.50 6.93
N ARG A 24 -19.27 59.50 5.62
CA ARG A 24 -18.24 59.26 4.61
C ARG A 24 -17.21 60.43 4.68
N PRO A 25 -15.90 60.14 4.83
CA PRO A 25 -14.90 61.17 4.63
C PRO A 25 -14.75 61.47 3.11
N GLY A 26 -14.59 62.74 2.80
CA GLY A 26 -14.54 63.28 1.46
C GLY A 26 -13.47 62.72 0.55
N ALA A 27 -13.79 62.68 -0.71
CA ALA A 27 -12.88 62.53 -1.83
C ALA A 27 -11.85 63.65 -1.81
N ASP A 28 -10.64 63.32 -2.29
CA ASP A 28 -9.49 64.18 -2.58
C ASP A 28 -8.33 64.17 -1.55
N ALA A 29 -7.66 63.01 -1.49
CA ALA A 29 -6.25 62.97 -1.14
C ALA A 29 -5.52 62.02 -2.13
N PRO A 30 -4.39 62.43 -2.75
CA PRO A 30 -3.65 61.58 -3.69
C PRO A 30 -3.05 60.37 -2.96
N VAL A 31 -3.35 59.19 -3.46
CA VAL A 31 -2.76 57.94 -2.98
C VAL A 31 -1.25 57.94 -3.25
N PRO A 32 -0.38 57.86 -2.25
CA PRO A 32 1.06 57.77 -2.50
C PRO A 32 1.36 56.43 -3.20
N ALA A 33 2.11 56.50 -4.31
CA ALA A 33 2.58 55.34 -5.05
C ALA A 33 3.36 54.38 -4.13
N PRO A 34 3.19 53.05 -4.25
CA PRO A 34 3.97 52.13 -3.45
C PRO A 34 5.44 52.19 -3.84
N SER A 35 6.27 52.72 -2.90
CA SER A 35 7.73 52.67 -3.03
C SER A 35 8.16 51.20 -3.15
N GLY A 36 8.79 50.87 -4.27
CA GLY A 36 9.36 49.57 -4.55
C GLY A 36 10.55 49.25 -3.65
N ALA A 37 10.29 49.00 -2.37
CA ALA A 37 11.25 48.33 -1.50
C ALA A 37 11.09 46.81 -1.75
N ALA A 38 12.06 46.23 -2.46
CA ALA A 38 12.19 44.78 -2.62
C ALA A 38 12.06 44.11 -1.23
N ARG A 39 10.92 43.54 -0.95
CA ARG A 39 10.74 42.65 0.20
C ARG A 39 11.70 41.50 0.04
N LYS A 40 12.89 41.58 0.68
CA LYS A 40 13.74 40.46 0.97
C LYS A 40 12.82 39.37 1.55
N GLY A 41 12.73 38.26 0.85
CA GLY A 41 11.91 37.13 1.25
C GLY A 41 12.21 36.76 2.72
N ARG A 42 11.26 37.07 3.61
CA ARG A 42 11.24 36.53 4.96
C ARG A 42 11.12 35.03 4.76
N GLY A 43 12.24 34.30 4.98
CA GLY A 43 12.24 32.84 5.05
C GLY A 43 11.04 32.38 5.89
N ALA A 44 10.23 31.54 5.36
CA ALA A 44 9.06 31.00 6.02
C ALA A 44 9.46 30.62 7.44
N LYS A 45 8.92 31.31 8.45
CA LYS A 45 9.15 30.98 9.86
C LYS A 45 8.68 29.54 10.03
N ARG A 46 9.61 28.62 10.29
CA ARG A 46 9.30 27.21 10.58
C ARG A 46 8.31 27.21 11.74
N VAL A 47 7.11 26.67 11.48
CA VAL A 47 5.97 26.70 12.40
C VAL A 47 6.20 25.86 13.66
N LEU A 48 7.17 24.94 13.62
CA LEU A 48 7.48 24.04 14.73
C LEU A 48 8.88 24.37 15.30
N PRO A 49 8.97 24.80 16.58
CA PRO A 49 10.24 24.92 17.28
C PRO A 49 10.88 23.52 17.41
N GLY A 50 12.17 23.39 17.07
CA GLY A 50 12.89 22.10 17.16
C GLY A 50 12.89 21.24 15.90
N PHE A 51 12.21 21.64 14.80
CA PHE A 51 12.15 20.84 13.56
C PHE A 51 13.52 20.39 13.04
N GLY A 52 14.53 21.26 13.08
CA GLY A 52 15.88 20.92 12.63
C GLY A 52 16.55 19.82 13.48
N LEU A 53 16.34 19.86 14.77
CA LEU A 53 16.89 18.89 15.72
C LEU A 53 16.19 17.54 15.58
N THR A 54 14.87 17.56 15.51
CA THR A 54 14.05 16.35 15.29
C THR A 54 14.36 15.68 13.96
N LEU A 55 14.45 16.48 12.88
CA LEU A 55 14.83 15.97 11.55
C LEU A 55 16.24 15.37 11.56
N GLY A 56 17.21 16.07 12.19
CA GLY A 56 18.59 15.57 12.32
C GLY A 56 18.66 14.25 13.06
N TYR A 57 17.97 14.14 14.20
CA TYR A 57 17.91 12.91 14.96
C TYR A 57 17.23 11.76 14.18
N THR A 58 16.13 12.04 13.52
CA THR A 58 15.41 11.05 12.69
C THR A 58 16.29 10.54 11.54
N LEU A 59 16.95 11.47 10.82
CA LEU A 59 17.87 11.09 9.74
C LEU A 59 19.07 10.29 10.25
N PHE A 60 19.65 10.71 11.39
CA PHE A 60 20.76 9.98 12.02
C PHE A 60 20.34 8.56 12.41
N TYR A 61 19.22 8.41 13.12
CA TYR A 61 18.71 7.11 13.54
C TYR A 61 18.37 6.21 12.35
N LEU A 62 17.69 6.75 11.33
CA LEU A 62 17.38 6.02 10.11
C LEU A 62 18.65 5.59 9.37
N SER A 63 19.66 6.47 9.29
CA SER A 63 20.93 6.16 8.66
C SER A 63 21.67 5.05 9.40
N LEU A 64 21.68 5.10 10.72
CA LEU A 64 22.33 4.08 11.55
C LEU A 64 21.71 2.70 11.37
N ILE A 65 20.37 2.61 11.39
CA ILE A 65 19.66 1.32 11.38
C ILE A 65 19.48 0.77 9.96
N VAL A 66 19.33 1.63 8.97
CA VAL A 66 19.03 1.21 7.60
C VAL A 66 20.26 1.27 6.69
N LEU A 67 20.96 2.44 6.66
CA LEU A 67 22.04 2.62 5.69
C LEU A 67 23.30 1.82 6.03
N ILE A 68 23.63 1.65 7.32
CA ILE A 68 24.81 0.87 7.70
C ILE A 68 24.67 -0.61 7.32
N PRO A 69 23.59 -1.33 7.69
CA PRO A 69 23.40 -2.71 7.23
C PRO A 69 23.35 -2.86 5.70
N LEU A 70 22.67 -1.94 5.01
CA LEU A 70 22.62 -1.97 3.54
C LEU A 70 24.00 -1.71 2.92
N SER A 71 24.80 -0.79 3.48
CA SER A 71 26.14 -0.55 2.98
C SER A 71 27.06 -1.77 3.20
N ALA A 72 26.95 -2.44 4.34
CA ALA A 72 27.71 -3.66 4.61
C ALA A 72 27.41 -4.77 3.58
N LEU A 73 26.14 -4.90 3.16
CA LEU A 73 25.73 -5.82 2.09
C LEU A 73 26.41 -5.47 0.76
N LEU A 74 26.45 -4.20 0.39
CA LEU A 74 27.15 -3.72 -0.82
C LEU A 74 28.64 -3.94 -0.74
N PHE A 75 29.30 -3.57 0.39
CA PHE A 75 30.74 -3.77 0.58
C PHE A 75 31.13 -5.25 0.49
N LYS A 76 30.30 -6.14 1.03
CA LYS A 76 30.55 -7.58 0.93
C LYS A 76 30.43 -8.08 -0.51
N THR A 77 29.48 -7.56 -1.28
CA THR A 77 29.33 -7.89 -2.70
C THR A 77 30.53 -7.41 -3.51
N PHE A 78 31.10 -6.24 -3.21
CA PHE A 78 32.30 -5.73 -3.87
C PHE A 78 33.57 -6.56 -3.62
N SER A 79 33.54 -7.50 -2.68
CA SER A 79 34.65 -8.45 -2.51
C SER A 79 34.73 -9.50 -3.62
N LEU A 80 33.68 -9.64 -4.43
CA LEU A 80 33.65 -10.53 -5.60
C LEU A 80 34.32 -9.87 -6.82
N THR A 81 35.03 -10.67 -7.61
CA THR A 81 35.44 -10.26 -8.95
C THR A 81 34.22 -10.22 -9.88
N TRP A 82 34.32 -9.45 -10.97
CA TRP A 82 33.22 -9.32 -11.94
C TRP A 82 32.70 -10.66 -12.50
N PRO A 83 33.56 -11.62 -12.89
CA PRO A 83 33.09 -12.94 -13.31
C PRO A 83 32.38 -13.72 -12.20
N GLN A 84 32.90 -13.71 -10.96
CA GLN A 84 32.28 -14.37 -9.81
C GLN A 84 30.91 -13.78 -9.47
N PHE A 85 30.78 -12.46 -9.58
CA PHE A 85 29.49 -11.81 -9.40
C PHE A 85 28.44 -12.34 -10.40
N TRP A 86 28.78 -12.37 -11.69
CA TRP A 86 27.86 -12.88 -12.70
C TRP A 86 27.56 -14.37 -12.56
N GLU A 87 28.52 -15.18 -12.20
CA GLU A 87 28.30 -16.59 -11.90
C GLU A 87 27.33 -16.78 -10.71
N ALA A 88 27.46 -15.97 -9.66
CA ALA A 88 26.58 -16.01 -8.49
C ALA A 88 25.14 -15.59 -8.80
N VAL A 89 24.93 -14.54 -9.62
CA VAL A 89 23.61 -13.93 -9.84
C VAL A 89 22.89 -14.39 -11.11
N ALA A 90 23.62 -14.88 -12.11
CA ALA A 90 23.07 -15.29 -13.41
C ALA A 90 23.06 -16.81 -13.63
N SER A 91 23.34 -17.61 -12.59
CA SER A 91 23.23 -19.06 -12.72
C SER A 91 21.77 -19.47 -13.05
N PRO A 92 21.54 -20.53 -13.83
CA PRO A 92 20.20 -20.97 -14.25
C PRO A 92 19.24 -21.14 -13.05
N ARG A 93 19.74 -21.65 -11.94
CA ARG A 93 18.99 -21.84 -10.69
C ARG A 93 18.52 -20.51 -10.09
N VAL A 94 19.42 -19.52 -10.02
CA VAL A 94 19.09 -18.19 -9.47
C VAL A 94 18.14 -17.44 -10.41
N LEU A 95 18.33 -17.53 -11.72
CA LEU A 95 17.40 -16.92 -12.69
C LEU A 95 15.99 -17.52 -12.61
N ALA A 96 15.89 -18.86 -12.44
CA ALA A 96 14.61 -19.52 -12.23
C ALA A 96 13.92 -19.02 -10.95
N SER A 97 14.69 -18.86 -9.87
CA SER A 97 14.15 -18.35 -8.60
C SER A 97 13.67 -16.90 -8.69
N TYR A 98 14.37 -16.02 -9.42
CA TYR A 98 13.88 -14.67 -9.68
C TYR A 98 12.55 -14.68 -10.42
N ARG A 99 12.44 -15.47 -11.50
CA ARG A 99 11.19 -15.61 -12.26
C ARG A 99 10.04 -16.07 -11.37
N LEU A 100 10.27 -17.06 -10.52
CA LEU A 100 9.27 -17.56 -9.60
C LEU A 100 8.91 -16.49 -8.56
N THR A 101 9.90 -15.89 -7.88
CA THR A 101 9.67 -14.92 -6.82
C THR A 101 8.88 -13.72 -7.32
N PHE A 102 9.33 -13.08 -8.40
CA PHE A 102 8.65 -11.91 -8.95
C PHE A 102 7.33 -12.26 -9.63
N GLY A 103 7.29 -13.37 -10.36
CA GLY A 103 6.09 -13.84 -11.05
C GLY A 103 4.98 -14.25 -10.09
N ALA A 104 5.30 -15.04 -9.06
CA ALA A 104 4.34 -15.45 -8.03
C ALA A 104 3.87 -14.26 -7.20
N SER A 105 4.78 -13.34 -6.82
CA SER A 105 4.42 -12.11 -6.10
C SER A 105 3.48 -11.23 -6.89
N PHE A 106 3.74 -11.06 -8.19
CA PHE A 106 2.88 -10.29 -9.09
C PHE A 106 1.50 -10.94 -9.25
N ALA A 107 1.48 -12.26 -9.51
CA ALA A 107 0.24 -13.00 -9.63
C ALA A 107 -0.59 -12.93 -8.34
N ALA A 108 0.03 -13.12 -7.18
CA ALA A 108 -0.62 -13.00 -5.88
C ALA A 108 -1.17 -11.58 -5.64
N ALA A 109 -0.41 -10.54 -5.98
CA ALA A 109 -0.86 -9.16 -5.84
C ALA A 109 -2.05 -8.83 -6.78
N CYS A 110 -2.07 -9.37 -8.00
CA CYS A 110 -3.20 -9.23 -8.93
C CYS A 110 -4.46 -9.94 -8.38
N VAL A 111 -4.31 -11.14 -7.84
CA VAL A 111 -5.42 -11.87 -7.20
C VAL A 111 -5.93 -11.09 -6.00
N ASN A 112 -5.03 -10.59 -5.15
CA ASN A 112 -5.39 -9.78 -4.00
C ASN A 112 -6.05 -8.46 -4.38
N LEU A 113 -5.68 -7.85 -5.52
CA LEU A 113 -6.33 -6.64 -6.03
C LEU A 113 -7.82 -6.89 -6.27
N VAL A 114 -8.16 -8.02 -6.90
CA VAL A 114 -9.56 -8.37 -7.22
C VAL A 114 -10.31 -8.81 -5.95
N PHE A 115 -9.80 -9.79 -5.24
CA PHE A 115 -10.50 -10.34 -4.07
C PHE A 115 -10.45 -9.40 -2.88
N GLY A 116 -9.38 -8.64 -2.70
CA GLY A 116 -9.28 -7.62 -1.66
C GLY A 116 -10.28 -6.49 -1.89
N LEU A 117 -10.47 -6.05 -3.14
CA LEU A 117 -11.53 -5.09 -3.49
C LEU A 117 -12.91 -5.67 -3.19
N LEU A 118 -13.19 -6.92 -3.56
CA LEU A 118 -14.48 -7.56 -3.30
C LEU A 118 -14.76 -7.66 -1.78
N ILE A 119 -13.76 -8.05 -0.99
CA ILE A 119 -13.89 -8.14 0.47
C ILE A 119 -14.10 -6.76 1.07
N ALA A 120 -13.29 -5.76 0.71
CA ALA A 120 -13.46 -4.38 1.17
C ALA A 120 -14.85 -3.85 0.80
N TRP A 121 -15.31 -4.10 -0.41
CA TRP A 121 -16.66 -3.73 -0.86
C TRP A 121 -17.75 -4.35 0.01
N VAL A 122 -17.69 -5.67 0.26
CA VAL A 122 -18.67 -6.37 1.09
C VAL A 122 -18.64 -5.84 2.53
N LEU A 123 -17.44 -5.63 3.09
CA LEU A 123 -17.29 -5.11 4.44
C LEU A 123 -17.84 -3.68 4.57
N VAL A 124 -17.71 -2.82 3.56
CA VAL A 124 -18.19 -1.43 3.65
C VAL A 124 -19.69 -1.33 3.33
N ARG A 125 -20.12 -1.94 2.23
CA ARG A 125 -21.46 -1.70 1.65
C ARG A 125 -22.56 -2.57 2.23
N TYR A 126 -22.23 -3.72 2.87
CA TYR A 126 -23.25 -4.63 3.37
C TYR A 126 -23.25 -4.71 4.90
N LYS A 127 -24.44 -4.92 5.44
CA LYS A 127 -24.67 -5.23 6.86
C LYS A 127 -25.12 -6.67 6.95
N PHE A 128 -24.34 -7.52 7.62
CA PHE A 128 -24.66 -8.93 7.80
C PHE A 128 -24.17 -9.41 9.18
N PRO A 129 -24.80 -10.47 9.74
CA PRO A 129 -24.33 -11.05 10.99
C PRO A 129 -22.94 -11.63 10.81
N GLY A 130 -22.06 -11.44 11.80
CA GLY A 130 -20.67 -11.90 11.70
C GLY A 130 -19.70 -10.98 10.95
N LYS A 131 -20.13 -9.79 10.46
CA LYS A 131 -19.25 -8.82 9.77
C LYS A 131 -17.95 -8.55 10.53
N LYS A 132 -18.03 -8.36 11.87
CA LYS A 132 -16.85 -8.13 12.72
C LYS A 132 -15.89 -9.30 12.74
N ILE A 133 -16.39 -10.53 12.62
CA ILE A 133 -15.56 -11.75 12.57
C ILE A 133 -14.84 -11.80 11.22
N VAL A 134 -15.55 -11.56 10.12
CA VAL A 134 -14.94 -11.52 8.77
C VAL A 134 -13.88 -10.42 8.69
N ASP A 135 -14.17 -9.25 9.25
CA ASP A 135 -13.23 -8.13 9.30
C ASP A 135 -11.96 -8.50 10.11
N ALA A 136 -12.11 -9.14 11.28
CA ALA A 136 -10.98 -9.64 12.05
C ALA A 136 -10.19 -10.76 11.34
N LEU A 137 -10.86 -11.63 10.57
CA LEU A 137 -10.20 -12.67 9.80
C LEU A 137 -9.31 -12.11 8.68
N VAL A 138 -9.64 -10.95 8.14
CA VAL A 138 -8.77 -10.26 7.17
C VAL A 138 -7.41 -9.91 7.79
N ASP A 139 -7.37 -9.58 9.08
CA ASP A 139 -6.13 -9.23 9.79
C ASP A 139 -5.36 -10.44 10.32
N LEU A 140 -5.91 -11.64 10.20
CA LEU A 140 -5.27 -12.87 10.69
C LEU A 140 -3.84 -13.07 10.17
N PRO A 141 -3.51 -12.78 8.88
CA PRO A 141 -2.14 -12.88 8.38
C PRO A 141 -1.15 -11.95 9.09
N PHE A 142 -1.59 -10.84 9.67
CA PHE A 142 -0.73 -9.97 10.46
C PHE A 142 -0.46 -10.50 11.87
N ALA A 143 -1.42 -11.23 12.43
CA ALA A 143 -1.32 -11.79 13.78
C ALA A 143 -0.53 -13.10 13.83
N LEU A 144 -0.53 -13.87 12.74
CA LEU A 144 0.15 -15.15 12.68
C LEU A 144 1.64 -14.99 12.32
N PRO A 145 2.55 -15.71 13.02
CA PRO A 145 3.90 -15.89 12.51
C PRO A 145 3.85 -16.53 11.11
N THR A 146 4.63 -15.99 10.15
CA THR A 146 4.57 -16.43 8.75
C THR A 146 4.87 -17.93 8.59
N ALA A 147 5.76 -18.48 9.40
CA ALA A 147 6.05 -19.92 9.43
C ALA A 147 4.81 -20.75 9.81
N VAL A 148 4.05 -20.30 10.81
CA VAL A 148 2.81 -20.99 11.23
C VAL A 148 1.78 -20.96 10.13
N ALA A 149 1.63 -19.81 9.44
CA ALA A 149 0.76 -19.69 8.29
C ALA A 149 1.15 -20.70 7.18
N GLY A 150 2.43 -20.81 6.87
CA GLY A 150 2.94 -21.76 5.88
C GLY A 150 2.67 -23.21 6.24
N ILE A 151 2.93 -23.60 7.49
CA ILE A 151 2.65 -24.94 8.00
C ILE A 151 1.15 -25.25 7.93
N SER A 152 0.30 -24.31 8.35
CA SER A 152 -1.16 -24.48 8.34
C SER A 152 -1.70 -24.61 6.91
N LEU A 153 -1.22 -23.78 5.98
CA LEU A 153 -1.59 -23.90 4.57
C LEU A 153 -1.12 -25.21 3.96
N THR A 154 0.09 -25.65 4.31
CA THR A 154 0.61 -26.95 3.85
C THR A 154 -0.24 -28.11 4.38
N ALA A 155 -0.56 -28.11 5.66
CA ALA A 155 -1.41 -29.14 6.27
C ALA A 155 -2.81 -29.20 5.65
N LEU A 156 -3.34 -28.04 5.20
CA LEU A 156 -4.63 -27.96 4.53
C LEU A 156 -4.58 -28.44 3.08
N LEU A 157 -3.52 -28.08 2.33
CA LEU A 157 -3.45 -28.15 0.87
C LEU A 157 -2.59 -29.31 0.34
N ALA A 158 -1.80 -29.98 1.19
CA ALA A 158 -1.07 -31.19 0.82
C ALA A 158 -2.03 -32.30 0.40
N GLY A 159 -1.58 -33.28 -0.40
CA GLY A 159 -2.43 -34.35 -0.92
C GLY A 159 -3.15 -35.19 0.14
N ASN A 160 -2.62 -35.25 1.37
CA ASN A 160 -3.26 -35.84 2.54
C ASN A 160 -4.02 -34.82 3.41
N GLY A 161 -4.05 -33.55 3.02
CA GLY A 161 -4.73 -32.48 3.75
C GLY A 161 -6.23 -32.41 3.48
N TRP A 162 -6.94 -31.65 4.32
CA TRP A 162 -8.41 -31.55 4.26
C TRP A 162 -8.96 -31.06 2.91
N VAL A 163 -8.24 -30.20 2.20
CA VAL A 163 -8.63 -29.70 0.87
C VAL A 163 -7.88 -30.45 -0.22
N GLY A 164 -6.56 -30.67 -0.03
CA GLY A 164 -5.71 -31.29 -1.03
C GLY A 164 -6.18 -32.68 -1.46
N GLN A 165 -6.63 -33.51 -0.52
CA GLN A 165 -7.13 -34.87 -0.80
C GLN A 165 -8.28 -34.93 -1.82
N TYR A 166 -9.09 -33.87 -1.92
CA TYR A 166 -10.19 -33.82 -2.89
C TYR A 166 -9.75 -33.27 -4.25
N LEU A 167 -8.63 -32.57 -4.34
CA LEU A 167 -8.13 -31.95 -5.57
C LEU A 167 -7.07 -32.82 -6.27
N GLU A 168 -6.30 -33.57 -5.51
CA GLU A 168 -5.24 -34.45 -6.04
C GLU A 168 -5.74 -35.47 -7.05
N PRO A 169 -6.92 -36.16 -6.88
CA PRO A 169 -7.46 -37.09 -7.88
C PRO A 169 -7.73 -36.43 -9.24
N TYR A 170 -7.92 -35.10 -9.28
CA TYR A 170 -8.09 -34.31 -10.51
C TYR A 170 -6.77 -33.79 -11.07
N GLY A 171 -5.62 -34.19 -10.50
CA GLY A 171 -4.30 -33.73 -10.90
C GLY A 171 -3.97 -32.31 -10.44
N ILE A 172 -4.77 -31.71 -9.55
CA ILE A 172 -4.58 -30.36 -9.03
C ILE A 172 -3.79 -30.44 -7.72
N GLN A 173 -2.50 -30.13 -7.80
CA GLN A 173 -1.63 -30.03 -6.63
C GLN A 173 -1.49 -28.57 -6.21
N LEU A 174 -1.80 -28.27 -4.95
CA LEU A 174 -1.75 -26.91 -4.39
C LEU A 174 -0.59 -26.70 -3.42
N ALA A 175 0.06 -27.75 -2.95
CA ALA A 175 1.23 -27.69 -2.10
C ALA A 175 2.45 -28.32 -2.80
N PHE A 176 3.65 -27.99 -2.33
CA PHE A 176 4.94 -28.49 -2.80
C PHE A 176 5.25 -28.19 -4.28
N ASN A 177 4.72 -27.06 -4.76
CA ASN A 177 4.90 -26.60 -6.14
C ASN A 177 4.76 -25.07 -6.23
N PRO A 178 4.95 -24.43 -7.41
CA PRO A 178 4.78 -22.98 -7.59
C PRO A 178 3.38 -22.46 -7.22
N ASN A 179 2.32 -23.27 -7.35
CA ASN A 179 0.97 -22.83 -6.96
C ASN A 179 0.87 -22.61 -5.45
N GLY A 180 1.55 -23.46 -4.65
CA GLY A 180 1.64 -23.28 -3.21
C GLY A 180 2.30 -21.95 -2.83
N VAL A 181 3.35 -21.56 -3.56
CA VAL A 181 3.99 -20.26 -3.38
C VAL A 181 2.97 -19.13 -3.59
N VAL A 182 2.25 -19.15 -4.70
CA VAL A 182 1.23 -18.13 -5.01
C VAL A 182 0.15 -18.05 -3.93
N ILE A 183 -0.34 -19.21 -3.46
CA ILE A 183 -1.39 -19.26 -2.42
C ILE A 183 -0.89 -18.67 -1.10
N ALA A 184 0.33 -19.00 -0.68
CA ALA A 184 0.91 -18.41 0.53
C ALA A 184 1.06 -16.89 0.41
N LEU A 185 1.49 -16.41 -0.75
CA LEU A 185 1.64 -14.98 -1.02
C LEU A 185 0.29 -14.25 -1.11
N ILE A 186 -0.77 -14.90 -1.64
CA ILE A 186 -2.14 -14.37 -1.62
C ILE A 186 -2.60 -14.20 -0.17
N PHE A 187 -2.44 -15.23 0.66
CA PHE A 187 -2.86 -15.18 2.06
C PHE A 187 -2.20 -14.02 2.80
N ILE A 188 -0.87 -13.85 2.68
CA ILE A 188 -0.13 -12.79 3.37
C ILE A 188 -0.41 -11.41 2.78
N GLY A 189 -0.64 -11.31 1.47
CA GLY A 189 -0.84 -10.04 0.77
C GLY A 189 -2.25 -9.47 0.89
N LEU A 190 -3.26 -10.30 1.17
CA LEU A 190 -4.67 -9.92 1.17
C LEU A 190 -5.01 -8.71 2.05
N PRO A 191 -4.57 -8.64 3.32
CA PRO A 191 -4.93 -7.53 4.20
C PRO A 191 -4.42 -6.18 3.69
N PHE A 192 -3.30 -6.14 2.97
CA PHE A 192 -2.77 -4.87 2.45
C PHE A 192 -3.73 -4.19 1.47
N VAL A 193 -4.35 -4.95 0.59
CA VAL A 193 -5.33 -4.39 -0.37
C VAL A 193 -6.61 -4.01 0.37
N VAL A 194 -7.14 -4.89 1.23
CA VAL A 194 -8.39 -4.63 1.95
C VAL A 194 -8.26 -3.38 2.80
N ARG A 195 -7.21 -3.27 3.63
CA ARG A 195 -7.01 -2.14 4.57
C ARG A 195 -6.65 -0.82 3.89
N THR A 196 -6.17 -0.86 2.66
CA THR A 196 -5.91 0.36 1.87
C THR A 196 -7.19 0.86 1.18
N VAL A 197 -8.04 -0.04 0.72
CA VAL A 197 -9.24 0.29 -0.04
C VAL A 197 -10.43 0.59 0.86
N GLN A 198 -10.57 -0.13 1.98
CA GLN A 198 -11.71 -0.02 2.89
C GLN A 198 -11.97 1.42 3.37
N PRO A 199 -10.99 2.18 3.90
CA PRO A 199 -11.22 3.56 4.34
C PRO A 199 -11.71 4.47 3.22
N VAL A 200 -11.13 4.34 2.02
CA VAL A 200 -11.51 5.16 0.86
C VAL A 200 -12.94 4.87 0.40
N LEU A 201 -13.38 3.61 0.52
CA LEU A 201 -14.78 3.25 0.26
C LEU A 201 -15.73 3.75 1.36
N GLU A 202 -15.28 3.80 2.61
CA GLU A 202 -16.05 4.34 3.75
C GLU A 202 -16.23 5.85 3.64
N ASP A 203 -15.17 6.57 3.23
CA ASP A 203 -15.16 8.03 3.03
C ASP A 203 -15.81 8.47 1.71
N SER A 204 -16.12 7.52 0.82
CA SER A 204 -16.73 7.82 -0.48
C SER A 204 -18.13 8.43 -0.31
N GLU A 205 -18.31 9.64 -0.83
CA GLU A 205 -19.56 10.39 -0.76
C GLU A 205 -20.70 9.66 -1.50
N LYS A 206 -21.68 9.18 -0.74
CA LYS A 206 -22.89 8.52 -1.31
C LYS A 206 -23.69 9.46 -2.19
N GLU A 207 -23.59 10.74 -1.96
CA GLU A 207 -24.23 11.80 -2.72
C GLU A 207 -23.87 11.77 -4.21
N LEU A 208 -22.60 11.44 -4.55
CA LEU A 208 -22.16 11.28 -5.94
C LEU A 208 -22.82 10.07 -6.62
N GLU A 209 -23.02 8.99 -5.88
CA GLU A 209 -23.70 7.78 -6.39
C GLU A 209 -25.21 8.05 -6.58
N GLU A 210 -25.84 8.78 -5.64
CA GLU A 210 -27.24 9.18 -5.69
C GLU A 210 -27.50 10.18 -6.81
N ALA A 211 -26.61 11.16 -7.00
CA ALA A 211 -26.68 12.10 -8.12
C ALA A 211 -26.57 11.37 -9.48
N ALA A 212 -25.61 10.44 -9.61
CA ALA A 212 -25.48 9.64 -10.83
C ALA A 212 -26.71 8.78 -11.09
N THR A 213 -27.31 8.22 -10.03
CA THR A 213 -28.57 7.44 -10.13
C THR A 213 -29.72 8.33 -10.61
N SER A 214 -29.83 9.55 -10.08
CA SER A 214 -30.84 10.52 -10.47
C SER A 214 -30.72 10.95 -11.94
N LEU A 215 -29.50 10.92 -12.48
CA LEU A 215 -29.22 11.14 -13.91
C LEU A 215 -29.47 9.89 -14.79
N GLY A 216 -29.99 8.79 -14.21
CA GLY A 216 -30.31 7.57 -14.95
C GLY A 216 -29.13 6.63 -15.20
N ALA A 217 -27.98 6.79 -14.47
CA ALA A 217 -26.86 5.90 -14.62
C ALA A 217 -27.19 4.50 -14.06
N SER A 218 -26.81 3.45 -14.80
CA SER A 218 -26.90 2.07 -14.33
C SER A 218 -25.86 1.79 -13.24
N ARG A 219 -26.08 0.74 -12.40
CA ARG A 219 -25.14 0.33 -11.34
C ARG A 219 -23.71 0.10 -11.85
N TRP A 220 -23.57 -0.47 -13.05
CA TRP A 220 -22.27 -0.69 -13.68
C TRP A 220 -21.60 0.63 -14.10
N GLN A 221 -22.39 1.60 -14.60
CA GLN A 221 -21.88 2.92 -14.95
C GLN A 221 -21.41 3.67 -13.70
N ILE A 222 -22.16 3.59 -12.61
CA ILE A 222 -21.76 4.18 -11.32
C ILE A 222 -20.45 3.55 -10.85
N PHE A 223 -20.36 2.21 -10.87
CA PHE A 223 -19.14 1.52 -10.46
C PHE A 223 -17.92 1.94 -11.29
N TYR A 224 -18.00 1.87 -12.62
CA TYR A 224 -16.86 2.13 -13.49
C TYR A 224 -16.51 3.62 -13.67
N LYS A 225 -17.50 4.51 -13.60
CA LYS A 225 -17.29 5.94 -13.88
C LYS A 225 -17.17 6.82 -12.64
N VAL A 226 -17.69 6.38 -11.50
CA VAL A 226 -17.68 7.14 -10.25
C VAL A 226 -16.82 6.47 -9.21
N ILE A 227 -17.12 5.22 -8.83
CA ILE A 227 -16.47 4.56 -7.69
C ILE A 227 -15.05 4.10 -8.05
N LEU A 228 -14.90 3.34 -9.13
CA LEU A 228 -13.59 2.77 -9.50
C LEU A 228 -12.51 3.83 -9.71
N PRO A 229 -12.74 4.95 -10.41
CA PRO A 229 -11.75 6.02 -10.50
C PRO A 229 -11.37 6.62 -9.14
N ALA A 230 -12.35 6.79 -8.24
CA ALA A 230 -12.12 7.34 -6.90
C ALA A 230 -11.24 6.42 -6.04
N ILE A 231 -11.44 5.09 -6.10
CA ILE A 231 -10.67 4.12 -5.31
C ILE A 231 -9.38 3.63 -6.00
N THR A 232 -9.18 3.92 -7.28
CA THR A 232 -8.01 3.43 -8.04
C THR A 232 -6.66 3.80 -7.41
N PRO A 233 -6.44 5.01 -6.85
CA PRO A 233 -5.21 5.32 -6.15
C PRO A 233 -4.96 4.43 -4.93
N ALA A 234 -6.02 4.10 -4.19
CA ALA A 234 -5.96 3.18 -3.05
C ALA A 234 -5.67 1.74 -3.50
N LEU A 235 -6.31 1.29 -4.59
CA LEU A 235 -6.06 -0.02 -5.19
C LEU A 235 -4.61 -0.18 -5.63
N LEU A 236 -4.04 0.82 -6.31
CA LEU A 236 -2.63 0.80 -6.71
C LEU A 236 -1.69 0.79 -5.51
N THR A 237 -2.04 1.51 -4.45
CA THR A 237 -1.27 1.51 -3.22
C THR A 237 -1.32 0.15 -2.54
N GLY A 238 -2.51 -0.44 -2.41
CA GLY A 238 -2.70 -1.78 -1.85
C GLY A 238 -1.96 -2.85 -2.65
N PHE A 239 -2.04 -2.79 -3.98
CA PHE A 239 -1.27 -3.65 -4.87
C PHE A 239 0.24 -3.52 -4.64
N ALA A 240 0.76 -2.29 -4.60
CA ALA A 240 2.18 -2.03 -4.36
C ALA A 240 2.66 -2.61 -3.03
N MET A 241 1.88 -2.41 -1.97
CA MET A 241 2.20 -2.92 -0.64
C MET A 241 2.16 -4.45 -0.59
N ALA A 242 1.11 -5.06 -1.16
CA ALA A 242 0.98 -6.52 -1.24
C ALA A 242 2.13 -7.14 -2.06
N PHE A 243 2.48 -6.54 -3.20
CA PHE A 243 3.57 -6.98 -4.05
C PHE A 243 4.94 -6.86 -3.36
N ALA A 244 5.23 -5.70 -2.76
CA ALA A 244 6.49 -5.49 -2.03
C ALA A 244 6.63 -6.46 -0.85
N ARG A 245 5.53 -6.71 -0.12
CA ARG A 245 5.51 -7.67 0.99
C ARG A 245 5.75 -9.10 0.50
N ALA A 246 5.17 -9.47 -0.64
CA ALA A 246 5.28 -10.81 -1.24
C ALA A 246 6.70 -11.12 -1.72
N ILE A 247 7.41 -10.17 -2.33
CA ILE A 247 8.78 -10.38 -2.85
C ILE A 247 9.75 -10.84 -1.75
N GLY A 248 9.64 -10.26 -0.56
CA GLY A 248 10.54 -10.60 0.56
C GLY A 248 10.04 -11.74 1.45
N GLU A 249 8.97 -12.44 1.06
CA GLU A 249 8.42 -13.52 1.89
C GLU A 249 9.27 -14.78 1.80
N TYR A 250 9.61 -15.31 2.98
CA TYR A 250 10.35 -16.56 3.15
C TYR A 250 9.61 -17.54 4.06
N GLY A 251 9.16 -17.06 5.22
CA GLY A 251 8.71 -17.91 6.32
C GLY A 251 7.53 -18.82 5.99
N SER A 252 6.53 -18.33 5.27
CA SER A 252 5.38 -19.16 4.87
C SER A 252 5.70 -20.03 3.66
N VAL A 253 6.48 -19.49 2.74
CA VAL A 253 6.76 -20.14 1.47
C VAL A 253 7.65 -21.37 1.64
N ILE A 254 8.63 -21.33 2.56
CA ILE A 254 9.56 -22.47 2.77
C ILE A 254 8.85 -23.80 3.08
N PHE A 255 7.71 -23.75 3.74
CA PHE A 255 6.96 -24.95 4.11
C PHE A 255 6.07 -25.48 2.99
N ILE A 256 5.50 -24.61 2.18
CA ILE A 256 4.51 -24.98 1.16
C ILE A 256 5.10 -25.14 -0.25
N ALA A 257 6.26 -24.56 -0.52
CA ALA A 257 6.85 -24.52 -1.86
C ALA A 257 7.43 -25.87 -2.32
N GLY A 258 7.79 -26.76 -1.39
CA GLY A 258 8.50 -28.01 -1.70
C GLY A 258 9.96 -27.82 -2.09
N ASN A 259 10.41 -26.59 -2.27
CA ASN A 259 11.81 -26.17 -2.43
C ASN A 259 12.61 -26.92 -3.51
N MET A 260 11.94 -27.32 -4.59
CA MET A 260 12.60 -28.04 -5.68
C MET A 260 13.45 -27.07 -6.53
N PRO A 261 14.75 -27.35 -6.70
CA PRO A 261 15.63 -26.52 -7.51
C PRO A 261 15.06 -26.28 -8.91
N MET A 262 15.17 -25.04 -9.40
CA MET A 262 14.68 -24.56 -10.71
C MET A 262 13.16 -24.61 -10.92
N ILE A 263 12.36 -25.18 -9.99
CA ILE A 263 10.91 -25.35 -10.13
C ILE A 263 10.14 -24.50 -9.12
N SER A 264 10.37 -24.73 -7.81
CA SER A 264 9.59 -24.07 -6.75
C SER A 264 10.45 -23.35 -5.71
N GLU A 265 11.73 -23.20 -5.97
CA GLU A 265 12.67 -22.52 -5.09
C GLU A 265 12.62 -21.01 -5.29
N ILE A 266 12.31 -20.27 -4.23
CA ILE A 266 12.26 -18.79 -4.25
C ILE A 266 13.63 -18.19 -3.95
N THR A 267 13.84 -16.93 -4.38
CA THR A 267 15.13 -16.24 -4.19
C THR A 267 15.55 -16.09 -2.72
N PRO A 268 14.66 -15.74 -1.77
CA PRO A 268 15.03 -15.71 -0.35
C PRO A 268 15.57 -17.04 0.16
N LEU A 269 15.05 -18.18 -0.33
CA LEU A 269 15.56 -19.49 0.03
C LEU A 269 16.98 -19.73 -0.50
N ILE A 270 17.27 -19.31 -1.73
CA ILE A 270 18.64 -19.40 -2.28
C ILE A 270 19.63 -18.55 -1.46
N ILE A 271 19.22 -17.35 -1.05
CA ILE A 271 20.04 -16.48 -0.20
C ILE A 271 20.37 -17.19 1.13
N ILE A 272 19.37 -17.74 1.79
CA ILE A 272 19.56 -18.49 3.05
C ILE A 272 20.44 -19.73 2.82
N GLY A 273 20.18 -20.52 1.78
CA GLY A 273 20.99 -21.70 1.45
C GLY A 273 22.47 -21.35 1.18
N LYS A 274 22.76 -20.22 0.54
CA LYS A 274 24.12 -19.73 0.37
C LYS A 274 24.75 -19.31 1.70
N LEU A 275 24.00 -18.67 2.61
CA LEU A 275 24.46 -18.32 3.95
C LEU A 275 24.79 -19.57 4.79
N GLU A 276 23.97 -20.62 4.71
CA GLU A 276 24.21 -21.91 5.38
C GLU A 276 25.47 -22.62 4.86
N GLN A 277 25.81 -22.38 3.59
CA GLN A 277 27.04 -22.88 2.96
C GLN A 277 28.26 -21.97 3.23
N TYR A 278 28.11 -20.92 4.04
CA TYR A 278 29.13 -19.89 4.31
C TYR A 278 29.57 -19.08 3.08
N ASP A 279 28.80 -19.16 1.96
CA ASP A 279 28.99 -18.30 0.79
C ASP A 279 28.33 -16.92 0.99
N TYR A 280 28.90 -16.16 1.91
CA TYR A 280 28.38 -14.82 2.24
C TYR A 280 28.44 -13.86 1.05
N ALA A 281 29.49 -13.95 0.23
CA ALA A 281 29.65 -13.06 -0.91
C ALA A 281 28.63 -13.36 -2.02
N GLY A 282 28.39 -14.63 -2.34
CA GLY A 282 27.35 -15.03 -3.28
C GLY A 282 25.94 -14.73 -2.77
N ALA A 283 25.69 -14.94 -1.46
CA ALA A 283 24.40 -14.59 -0.85
C ALA A 283 24.11 -13.09 -0.96
N THR A 284 25.10 -12.23 -0.63
CA THR A 284 24.94 -10.77 -0.73
C THR A 284 24.79 -10.30 -2.17
N ALA A 285 25.48 -10.92 -3.14
CA ALA A 285 25.31 -10.61 -4.56
C ALA A 285 23.89 -10.85 -5.05
N VAL A 286 23.30 -12.02 -4.73
CA VAL A 286 21.90 -12.33 -5.07
C VAL A 286 20.95 -11.37 -4.36
N ALA A 287 21.19 -11.05 -3.09
CA ALA A 287 20.38 -10.12 -2.31
C ALA A 287 20.43 -8.70 -2.88
N VAL A 288 21.59 -8.21 -3.35
CA VAL A 288 21.75 -6.90 -3.99
C VAL A 288 20.92 -6.83 -5.28
N VAL A 289 21.00 -7.85 -6.13
CA VAL A 289 20.20 -7.90 -7.37
C VAL A 289 18.71 -7.89 -7.06
N MET A 290 18.27 -8.69 -6.08
CA MET A 290 16.87 -8.71 -5.63
C MET A 290 16.43 -7.35 -5.10
N LEU A 291 17.27 -6.69 -4.28
CA LEU A 291 17.01 -5.35 -3.74
C LEU A 291 16.87 -4.30 -4.85
N LEU A 292 17.81 -4.28 -5.81
CA LEU A 292 17.78 -3.35 -6.93
C LEU A 292 16.52 -3.55 -7.79
N PHE A 293 16.17 -4.80 -8.09
CA PHE A 293 14.97 -5.10 -8.87
C PHE A 293 13.70 -4.67 -8.13
N SER A 294 13.61 -4.98 -6.82
CA SER A 294 12.50 -4.56 -5.98
C SER A 294 12.36 -3.03 -5.91
N PHE A 295 13.50 -2.33 -5.81
CA PHE A 295 13.54 -0.87 -5.78
C PHE A 295 13.06 -0.27 -7.11
N VAL A 296 13.53 -0.80 -8.25
CA VAL A 296 13.07 -0.38 -9.59
C VAL A 296 11.56 -0.59 -9.73
N MET A 297 11.05 -1.75 -9.31
CA MET A 297 9.61 -2.04 -9.37
C MET A 297 8.79 -1.07 -8.51
N LEU A 298 9.26 -0.77 -7.29
CA LEU A 298 8.60 0.24 -6.44
C LEU A 298 8.64 1.64 -7.06
N LEU A 299 9.75 2.03 -7.70
CA LEU A 299 9.83 3.30 -8.43
C LEU A 299 8.80 3.36 -9.57
N VAL A 300 8.67 2.28 -10.35
CA VAL A 300 7.68 2.18 -11.43
C VAL A 300 6.26 2.35 -10.87
N ILE A 301 5.92 1.63 -9.80
CA ILE A 301 4.59 1.73 -9.18
C ILE A 301 4.34 3.15 -8.66
N ASN A 302 5.31 3.75 -7.96
CA ASN A 302 5.21 5.12 -7.46
C ASN A 302 5.07 6.15 -8.60
N ALA A 303 5.78 5.96 -9.71
CA ALA A 303 5.66 6.80 -10.89
C ALA A 303 4.26 6.69 -11.53
N LEU A 304 3.69 5.48 -11.61
CA LEU A 304 2.33 5.27 -12.08
C LEU A 304 1.30 5.95 -11.17
N GLN A 305 1.45 5.85 -9.85
CA GLN A 305 0.59 6.55 -8.90
C GLN A 305 0.71 8.08 -9.01
N ALA A 306 1.92 8.60 -9.19
CA ALA A 306 2.14 10.04 -9.37
C ALA A 306 1.54 10.55 -10.69
N TRP A 307 1.68 9.76 -11.76
CA TRP A 307 1.07 10.07 -13.06
C TRP A 307 -0.46 10.11 -12.96
N GLN A 308 -1.05 9.11 -12.31
CA GLN A 308 -2.50 9.04 -12.12
C GLN A 308 -3.03 10.22 -11.30
N ARG A 309 -2.39 10.60 -10.20
CA ARG A 309 -2.78 11.77 -9.38
C ARG A 309 -2.79 13.07 -10.19
N LYS A 310 -1.87 13.23 -11.14
CA LYS A 310 -1.84 14.41 -12.03
C LYS A 310 -3.02 14.45 -13.01
N HIS A 311 -3.54 13.29 -13.40
CA HIS A 311 -4.66 13.22 -14.37
C HIS A 311 -6.03 13.21 -13.66
N SER A 312 -6.12 12.78 -12.41
CA SER A 312 -7.35 12.79 -11.60
C SER A 312 -7.59 14.14 -10.90
N GLY A 313 -6.58 14.96 -10.70
CA GLY A 313 -6.68 16.28 -10.06
C GLY A 313 -6.99 17.45 -11.00
N GLY A 314 -7.34 17.19 -12.25
CA GLY A 314 -7.65 18.18 -13.29
C GLY A 314 -9.11 18.15 -13.79
N ALA A 315 -10.03 17.49 -13.06
CA ALA A 315 -11.45 17.47 -13.37
C ALA A 315 -12.26 18.19 -12.31
#